data_313c32291d82c250bf81114f7bf17e7d
#
_entry.id   313c32291d82c250bf81114f7bf17e7d
#
_cell.length_a   1.000
_cell.length_b   1.000
_cell.length_c   1.000
_cell.angle_alpha   90.00
_cell.angle_beta   90.00
_cell.angle_gamma   90.00
#
_symmetry.space_group_name_H-M   'P 1'
#
loop_
_entity.id
_entity.type
_entity.pdbx_description
1 polymer ?
#
loop_
_entity_poly.entity_id
_entity_poly.type
_entity_poly.pdbx_seq_one_letter_code
_entity_poly.pdbx_strand_id
1 'polypeptide(L)'
;MKNNFNFFYLIIYFVFCLNFLAHGNEQFNFDVTEIEINKNGNEIKGLKRGKISTNEGLTVDADNFKFNKSLNLLNANGNIIIKDITQNITIFADKILYDKNKEIIISEGNVRFENDTIKIRANKIRYLKFENIISAEEEVIAEDRLEDLKIFTDKITYFKNLEKIVTNNKTEAIIHSKYKFDSKDVIYLKNKAELSSNYKTKIIKFEKRLFLSDDFIFDIKKELLKANNIMINDNIQNSKELSNSLYFNNGFFDLKNEKFIAGETEIVLKKNAFNNSNNDPRLKGISSTSNNGLTTVKKGVFTSCKKTDKCPPWRIEAEEITHDKNKKQLIYNEALLKIYDFPIFYFPKFFHPDPSVERQSGFLQPKLSDSKILGTSMSLPYFYALSENKDYTLKPTFFSKDSQMFQAEYRQKNKKSSFIGDFSLMNNFKSSETKEKNSITHIFSKFNLDLDFKNFNYSEMKFSLEKVSNDTYLKVFDNILSNTDLKPSSNDTLISEAKLSLNHPKYDFNAGISSYEDLRKVNSDRFQIILPYYDFSTTLLSNDYGVVDFTSKGNNDLKDTNNLETRIINDISFVSQDKIFYDYGNI
;
A
#
# COMPACT_ATOMS: atom_id res chain seq x y z
N MET A 1 95.24 28.72 52.69
CA MET A 1 94.92 28.83 51.27
C MET A 1 94.05 27.67 50.81
N LYS A 2 92.80 27.75 51.11
CA LYS A 2 91.80 26.76 50.61
C LYS A 2 90.38 27.33 50.81
N ASN A 3 89.94 28.30 50.00
CA ASN A 3 88.52 28.64 49.91
C ASN A 3 88.12 29.51 48.69
N ASN A 4 89.05 29.84 47.80
CA ASN A 4 88.71 30.73 46.66
C ASN A 4 88.34 29.93 45.37
N PHE A 5 88.49 28.64 45.35
CA PHE A 5 88.24 27.83 44.12
C PHE A 5 86.75 27.46 43.91
N ASN A 6 85.99 27.30 45.03
CA ASN A 6 84.57 26.94 44.93
C ASN A 6 83.69 28.18 44.57
N PHE A 7 84.11 29.37 44.87
CA PHE A 7 83.36 30.60 44.54
C PHE A 7 83.41 30.93 43.01
N PHE A 8 84.52 30.57 42.36
CA PHE A 8 84.68 30.81 40.94
C PHE A 8 83.88 29.84 40.10
N TYR A 9 83.70 28.58 40.54
CA TYR A 9 82.81 27.55 39.92
C TYR A 9 81.36 27.92 40.12
N LEU A 10 80.96 28.49 41.24
CA LEU A 10 79.58 28.87 41.50
C LEU A 10 79.17 30.13 40.68
N ILE A 11 80.07 31.04 40.41
CA ILE A 11 79.84 32.18 39.50
C ILE A 11 79.78 31.68 38.03
N ILE A 12 80.62 30.77 37.59
CA ILE A 12 80.59 30.22 36.23
C ILE A 12 79.32 29.42 36.06
N TYR A 13 78.83 28.64 37.06
CA TYR A 13 77.56 27.89 36.99
C TYR A 13 76.36 28.82 36.94
N PHE A 14 76.39 29.94 37.69
CA PHE A 14 75.37 30.98 37.71
C PHE A 14 75.30 31.73 36.36
N VAL A 15 76.47 32.06 35.77
CA VAL A 15 76.51 32.68 34.44
C VAL A 15 76.11 31.72 33.34
N PHE A 16 76.36 30.40 33.47
CA PHE A 16 75.90 29.37 32.52
C PHE A 16 74.40 29.11 32.64
N CYS A 17 73.81 29.19 33.83
CA CYS A 17 72.37 29.09 34.05
C CYS A 17 71.58 30.30 33.54
N LEU A 18 72.24 31.49 33.42
CA LEU A 18 71.59 32.69 32.91
C LEU A 18 71.48 32.75 31.36
N ASN A 19 72.21 31.89 30.66
CA ASN A 19 72.09 31.80 29.19
C ASN A 19 70.95 30.82 28.71
N PHE A 20 70.13 30.28 29.62
CA PHE A 20 68.94 29.53 29.27
C PHE A 20 67.66 30.36 29.29
N LEU A 21 67.79 31.70 29.25
CA LEU A 21 66.65 32.60 29.21
C LEU A 21 66.41 33.10 27.79
N ALA A 22 65.24 32.75 27.28
CA ALA A 22 64.55 33.41 26.19
C ALA A 22 65.04 33.14 24.77
N HIS A 23 64.98 31.91 24.31
CA HIS A 23 64.40 31.71 23.00
C HIS A 23 62.87 31.90 23.17
N GLY A 24 62.42 33.14 23.02
CA GLY A 24 61.01 33.41 22.81
C GLY A 24 60.61 32.75 21.49
N ASN A 25 60.09 31.53 21.55
CA ASN A 25 59.52 30.84 20.42
C ASN A 25 58.38 31.75 19.93
N GLU A 26 58.60 32.48 18.84
CA GLU A 26 57.53 33.30 18.25
C GLU A 26 56.41 32.33 17.88
N GLN A 27 55.28 32.47 18.54
CA GLN A 27 54.18 31.52 18.42
C GLN A 27 53.47 31.63 17.06
N PHE A 28 53.66 32.74 16.36
CA PHE A 28 53.12 33.00 15.02
C PHE A 28 54.17 33.67 14.13
N ASN A 29 54.34 33.15 12.93
CA ASN A 29 55.13 33.79 11.86
C ASN A 29 54.17 34.55 10.93
N PHE A 30 54.42 35.82 10.71
CA PHE A 30 53.61 36.73 9.91
C PHE A 30 54.24 36.92 8.53
N ASP A 31 53.53 36.58 7.48
CA ASP A 31 53.83 36.88 6.08
C ASP A 31 52.68 37.73 5.53
N VAL A 32 52.71 39.01 5.78
CA VAL A 32 51.62 39.96 5.50
C VAL A 32 52.16 41.18 4.78
N THR A 33 51.33 41.77 3.92
CA THR A 33 51.76 42.91 3.05
C THR A 33 52.06 44.16 3.84
N GLU A 34 51.41 44.43 4.95
CA GLU A 34 51.55 45.60 5.78
C GLU A 34 51.34 45.24 7.25
N ILE A 35 52.26 45.68 8.12
CA ILE A 35 52.23 45.42 9.56
C ILE A 35 52.19 46.72 10.34
N GLU A 36 51.25 46.86 11.26
CA GLU A 36 51.21 47.89 12.29
C GLU A 36 51.48 47.29 13.67
N ILE A 37 52.41 47.82 14.42
CA ILE A 37 52.72 47.37 15.78
C ILE A 37 52.33 48.49 16.75
N ASN A 38 51.41 48.15 17.65
CA ASN A 38 50.84 49.09 18.62
C ASN A 38 51.02 48.61 20.07
N LYS A 39 50.76 49.50 21.06
CA LYS A 39 50.76 49.14 22.48
C LYS A 39 52.10 48.56 22.96
N ASN A 40 53.20 49.20 22.62
CA ASN A 40 54.55 48.78 22.98
C ASN A 40 54.91 47.36 22.54
N GLY A 41 54.45 46.98 21.34
CA GLY A 41 54.72 45.64 20.77
C GLY A 41 53.72 44.55 21.17
N ASN A 42 52.67 44.86 21.92
CA ASN A 42 51.71 43.87 22.43
C ASN A 42 50.55 43.60 21.49
N GLU A 43 50.30 44.55 20.54
CA GLU A 43 49.24 44.37 19.52
C GLU A 43 49.86 44.47 18.12
N ILE A 44 49.76 43.40 17.33
CA ILE A 44 50.25 43.36 15.96
C ILE A 44 49.01 43.27 15.04
N LYS A 45 48.93 44.20 14.08
CA LYS A 45 47.93 44.21 13.03
C LYS A 45 48.56 43.91 11.67
N GLY A 46 48.03 42.97 10.94
CA GLY A 46 48.38 42.75 9.53
C GLY A 46 47.25 43.23 8.64
N LEU A 47 47.59 44.04 7.63
CA LEU A 47 46.64 44.64 6.70
C LEU A 47 46.96 44.20 5.26
N LYS A 48 45.94 44.27 4.37
CA LYS A 48 46.05 43.94 2.92
C LYS A 48 46.48 42.51 2.64
N ARG A 49 45.65 41.58 3.08
CA ARG A 49 45.79 40.12 2.89
C ARG A 49 47.21 39.58 3.17
N GLY A 50 47.26 38.53 3.90
CA GLY A 50 48.49 37.85 4.24
C GLY A 50 48.26 36.46 4.80
N LYS A 51 49.37 35.85 5.23
CA LYS A 51 49.36 34.51 5.80
C LYS A 51 50.06 34.50 7.15
N ILE A 52 49.44 33.89 8.14
CA ILE A 52 50.05 33.62 9.43
C ILE A 52 50.25 32.11 9.56
N SER A 53 51.41 31.68 10.04
CA SER A 53 51.71 30.28 10.26
C SER A 53 52.20 30.02 11.69
N THR A 54 51.91 28.83 12.20
CA THR A 54 52.48 28.30 13.44
C THR A 54 53.55 27.25 13.14
N ASN A 55 54.47 27.04 14.04
CA ASN A 55 55.49 25.99 13.91
C ASN A 55 54.92 24.56 13.86
N GLU A 56 53.64 24.38 14.22
CA GLU A 56 52.91 23.11 14.25
C GLU A 56 52.16 22.83 12.94
N GLY A 57 52.36 23.62 11.88
CA GLY A 57 51.78 23.38 10.56
C GLY A 57 50.36 23.92 10.38
N LEU A 58 49.85 24.75 11.31
CA LEU A 58 48.62 25.51 11.10
C LEU A 58 48.92 26.79 10.32
N THR A 59 48.13 27.08 9.30
CA THR A 59 48.22 28.34 8.54
C THR A 59 46.85 29.01 8.48
N VAL A 60 46.86 30.35 8.58
CA VAL A 60 45.68 31.20 8.48
C VAL A 60 45.93 32.26 7.41
N ASP A 61 45.19 32.24 6.33
CA ASP A 61 45.11 33.24 5.29
C ASP A 61 43.92 34.15 5.56
N ALA A 62 44.05 35.46 5.54
CA ALA A 62 42.94 36.41 5.72
C ALA A 62 43.24 37.78 5.17
N ASP A 63 42.23 38.63 5.00
CA ASP A 63 42.40 40.01 4.53
C ASP A 63 42.98 40.89 5.61
N ASN A 64 42.62 40.69 6.89
CA ASN A 64 43.11 41.47 8.02
C ASN A 64 43.31 40.57 9.25
N PHE A 65 44.35 40.92 10.03
CA PHE A 65 44.73 40.22 11.26
C PHE A 65 44.89 41.17 12.42
N LYS A 66 44.58 40.72 13.61
CA LYS A 66 44.87 41.38 14.86
C LYS A 66 45.32 40.36 15.90
N PHE A 67 46.61 40.40 16.26
CA PHE A 67 47.18 39.50 17.25
C PHE A 67 47.48 40.26 18.54
N ASN A 68 46.98 39.73 19.66
CA ASN A 68 47.32 40.20 21.00
C ASN A 68 48.37 39.25 21.60
N LYS A 69 49.60 39.71 21.73
CA LYS A 69 50.74 38.89 22.18
C LYS A 69 50.60 38.46 23.65
N SER A 70 50.12 39.37 24.53
CA SER A 70 49.96 39.03 25.96
C SER A 70 48.89 38.02 26.26
N LEU A 71 47.83 37.96 25.42
CA LEU A 71 46.72 37.02 25.55
C LEU A 71 46.85 35.80 24.63
N ASN A 72 47.82 35.81 23.72
CA ASN A 72 47.97 34.82 22.66
C ASN A 72 46.68 34.61 21.82
N LEU A 73 45.97 35.72 21.56
CA LEU A 73 44.72 35.74 20.82
C LEU A 73 44.93 36.32 19.41
N LEU A 74 44.61 35.51 18.39
CA LEU A 74 44.60 35.95 17.00
C LEU A 74 43.14 36.11 16.52
N ASN A 75 42.79 37.32 16.11
CA ASN A 75 41.56 37.62 15.39
C ASN A 75 41.91 37.83 13.91
N ALA A 76 41.13 37.23 13.00
CA ALA A 76 41.24 37.50 11.58
C ALA A 76 39.85 37.73 10.98
N ASN A 77 39.78 38.54 9.93
CA ASN A 77 38.55 38.91 9.24
C ASN A 77 38.77 38.97 7.72
N GLY A 78 37.77 38.56 6.98
CA GLY A 78 37.67 38.60 5.52
C GLY A 78 38.36 37.43 4.80
N ASN A 79 37.59 36.69 4.00
CA ASN A 79 38.05 35.63 3.12
C ASN A 79 39.03 34.64 3.78
N ILE A 80 38.69 34.13 4.94
CA ILE A 80 39.61 33.35 5.76
C ILE A 80 39.72 31.91 5.23
N ILE A 81 40.97 31.41 5.17
CA ILE A 81 41.29 30.02 4.89
C ILE A 81 42.25 29.53 5.97
N ILE A 82 41.82 28.60 6.80
CA ILE A 82 42.66 27.93 7.78
C ILE A 82 43.04 26.55 7.23
N LYS A 83 44.33 26.21 7.25
CA LYS A 83 44.77 24.85 6.93
C LYS A 83 45.58 24.29 8.07
N ASP A 84 45.18 23.14 8.57
CA ASP A 84 45.95 22.31 9.50
C ASP A 84 46.47 21.10 8.72
N ILE A 85 47.74 21.19 8.33
CA ILE A 85 48.40 20.17 7.50
C ILE A 85 48.51 18.85 8.29
N THR A 86 48.77 18.92 9.58
CA THR A 86 48.98 17.76 10.44
C THR A 86 47.71 16.95 10.62
N GLN A 87 46.57 17.62 10.62
CA GLN A 87 45.25 17.00 10.80
C GLN A 87 44.46 16.86 9.49
N ASN A 88 45.03 17.31 8.36
CA ASN A 88 44.37 17.35 7.06
C ASN A 88 42.97 17.98 7.12
N ILE A 89 42.94 19.22 7.64
CA ILE A 89 41.73 20.01 7.83
C ILE A 89 41.87 21.34 7.09
N THR A 90 40.78 21.76 6.43
CA THR A 90 40.63 23.09 5.87
C THR A 90 39.34 23.71 6.37
N ILE A 91 39.41 24.97 6.90
CA ILE A 91 38.25 25.74 7.35
C ILE A 91 38.21 27.05 6.57
N PHE A 92 37.04 27.38 6.03
CA PHE A 92 36.73 28.68 5.41
C PHE A 92 35.74 29.41 6.31
N ALA A 93 35.93 30.73 6.48
CA ALA A 93 35.05 31.55 7.32
C ALA A 93 35.17 33.04 6.97
N ASP A 94 34.25 33.85 7.48
CA ASP A 94 34.30 35.30 7.36
C ASP A 94 35.08 35.94 8.53
N LYS A 95 35.03 35.33 9.72
CA LYS A 95 35.71 35.77 10.94
C LYS A 95 36.22 34.58 11.73
N ILE A 96 37.37 34.75 12.39
CA ILE A 96 37.89 33.79 13.34
C ILE A 96 38.45 34.46 14.60
N LEU A 97 38.38 33.69 15.68
CA LEU A 97 39.13 33.91 16.92
C LEU A 97 39.93 32.66 17.23
N TYR A 98 41.25 32.74 17.26
CA TYR A 98 42.13 31.65 17.66
C TYR A 98 42.80 31.94 18.99
N ASP A 99 42.44 31.17 20.02
CA ASP A 99 43.10 31.17 21.33
C ASP A 99 44.19 30.09 21.32
N LYS A 100 45.45 30.56 21.14
CA LYS A 100 46.62 29.67 21.04
C LYS A 100 46.92 28.96 22.36
N ASN A 101 46.61 29.58 23.50
CA ASN A 101 46.85 28.94 24.80
C ASN A 101 45.94 27.72 25.03
N LYS A 102 44.73 27.78 24.50
CA LYS A 102 43.74 26.69 24.62
C LYS A 102 43.67 25.81 23.36
N GLU A 103 44.39 26.19 22.30
CA GLU A 103 44.30 25.53 20.99
C GLU A 103 42.83 25.44 20.47
N ILE A 104 42.08 26.54 20.61
CA ILE A 104 40.68 26.66 20.21
C ILE A 104 40.55 27.68 19.10
N ILE A 105 39.97 27.25 17.97
CA ILE A 105 39.59 28.12 16.86
C ILE A 105 38.07 28.21 16.82
N ILE A 106 37.54 29.44 16.89
CA ILE A 106 36.12 29.76 16.70
C ILE A 106 35.99 30.47 15.37
N SER A 107 35.20 29.92 14.46
CA SER A 107 34.95 30.45 13.12
C SER A 107 33.50 30.86 13.00
N GLU A 108 33.20 32.01 12.42
CA GLU A 108 31.86 32.58 12.27
C GLU A 108 31.66 33.17 10.87
N GLY A 109 30.42 33.04 10.36
CA GLY A 109 30.00 33.53 9.04
C GLY A 109 30.34 32.56 7.92
N ASN A 110 29.32 31.98 7.29
CA ASN A 110 29.44 31.06 6.15
C ASN A 110 30.53 29.99 6.31
N VAL A 111 30.62 29.40 7.50
CA VAL A 111 31.73 28.51 7.83
C VAL A 111 31.61 27.19 7.09
N ARG A 112 32.73 26.76 6.48
CA ARG A 112 32.87 25.49 5.81
C ARG A 112 34.12 24.77 6.30
N PHE A 113 33.93 23.64 6.95
CA PHE A 113 34.97 22.70 7.34
C PHE A 113 35.04 21.57 6.30
N GLU A 114 36.23 21.19 5.89
CA GLU A 114 36.48 20.07 4.96
C GLU A 114 37.71 19.26 5.41
N ASN A 115 37.54 17.92 5.31
CA ASN A 115 38.67 17.01 5.28
C ASN A 115 38.52 16.08 4.03
N ASP A 116 39.22 14.95 3.96
CA ASP A 116 39.21 14.06 2.78
C ASP A 116 37.78 13.63 2.37
N THR A 117 36.92 13.36 3.34
CA THR A 117 35.62 12.74 3.10
C THR A 117 34.45 13.51 3.69
N ILE A 118 34.66 14.19 4.82
CA ILE A 118 33.62 14.91 5.55
C ILE A 118 33.65 16.39 5.19
N LYS A 119 32.50 16.96 4.90
CA LYS A 119 32.28 18.39 4.71
C LYS A 119 31.18 18.84 5.66
N ILE A 120 31.45 19.92 6.41
CA ILE A 120 30.47 20.51 7.34
C ILE A 120 30.30 21.98 6.99
N ARG A 121 29.06 22.43 6.83
CA ARG A 121 28.69 23.84 6.68
C ARG A 121 27.86 24.25 7.87
N ALA A 122 28.09 25.44 8.38
CA ALA A 122 27.34 26.00 9.51
C ALA A 122 27.59 27.53 9.59
N ASN A 123 26.82 28.24 10.40
CA ASN A 123 27.11 29.65 10.67
C ASN A 123 28.25 29.82 11.68
N LYS A 124 28.42 28.83 12.57
CA LYS A 124 29.47 28.81 13.57
C LYS A 124 30.11 27.43 13.71
N ILE A 125 31.46 27.40 13.70
CA ILE A 125 32.24 26.19 13.97
C ILE A 125 33.29 26.48 15.01
N ARG A 126 33.39 25.59 16.00
CA ARG A 126 34.44 25.59 17.01
C ARG A 126 35.30 24.34 16.83
N TYR A 127 36.60 24.54 16.59
CA TYR A 127 37.58 23.47 16.47
C TYR A 127 38.47 23.45 17.71
N LEU A 128 38.41 22.35 18.48
CA LEU A 128 39.24 22.01 19.62
C LEU A 128 40.42 21.16 19.12
N LYS A 129 41.53 21.81 18.82
CA LYS A 129 42.66 21.19 18.09
C LYS A 129 43.31 20.05 18.88
N PHE A 130 43.50 20.20 20.21
CA PHE A 130 44.08 19.13 21.04
C PHE A 130 43.22 17.87 21.09
N GLU A 131 41.92 18.02 21.14
CA GLU A 131 40.98 16.96 21.26
C GLU A 131 40.54 16.37 19.89
N ASN A 132 40.89 17.06 18.81
CA ASN A 132 40.39 16.78 17.46
C ASN A 132 38.86 16.73 17.39
N ILE A 133 38.19 17.68 18.05
CA ILE A 133 36.74 17.81 18.09
C ILE A 133 36.30 19.04 17.33
N ILE A 134 35.36 18.88 16.43
CA ILE A 134 34.70 19.94 15.68
C ILE A 134 33.25 20.04 16.13
N SER A 135 32.85 21.16 16.72
CA SER A 135 31.46 21.47 17.04
C SER A 135 30.92 22.50 16.08
N ALA A 136 29.82 22.20 15.39
CA ALA A 136 29.16 23.12 14.47
C ALA A 136 27.76 23.44 14.95
N GLU A 137 27.33 24.68 14.82
CA GLU A 137 26.06 25.22 15.31
C GLU A 137 25.43 26.13 14.26
N GLU A 138 24.09 26.20 14.27
CA GLU A 138 23.24 27.03 13.41
C GLU A 138 23.29 26.61 11.92
N GLU A 139 22.16 26.04 11.44
CA GLU A 139 21.97 25.61 10.06
C GLU A 139 23.03 24.59 9.57
N VAL A 140 23.28 23.57 10.36
CA VAL A 140 24.36 22.62 10.08
C VAL A 140 23.98 21.64 8.99
N ILE A 141 24.87 21.53 7.99
CA ILE A 141 24.83 20.47 6.95
C ILE A 141 26.15 19.72 7.00
N ALA A 142 26.10 18.45 7.39
CA ALA A 142 27.25 17.55 7.34
C ALA A 142 27.08 16.53 6.22
N GLU A 143 28.12 16.37 5.40
CA GLU A 143 28.13 15.46 4.25
C GLU A 143 29.30 14.48 4.38
N ASP A 144 29.03 13.18 4.21
CA ASP A 144 30.03 12.17 3.94
C ASP A 144 29.95 11.77 2.46
N ARG A 145 30.98 12.10 1.69
CA ARG A 145 31.02 11.87 0.24
C ARG A 145 31.20 10.39 -0.13
N LEU A 146 31.81 9.59 0.76
CA LEU A 146 32.01 8.17 0.50
C LEU A 146 30.71 7.36 0.59
N GLU A 147 29.88 7.70 1.57
CA GLU A 147 28.64 6.95 1.83
C GLU A 147 27.40 7.69 1.28
N ASP A 148 27.58 8.76 0.50
CA ASP A 148 26.48 9.64 0.00
C ASP A 148 25.46 9.95 1.07
N LEU A 149 25.95 10.35 2.25
CA LEU A 149 25.17 10.72 3.43
C LEU A 149 25.16 12.23 3.61
N LYS A 150 23.97 12.81 3.80
CA LYS A 150 23.78 14.22 4.19
C LYS A 150 22.97 14.29 5.48
N ILE A 151 23.45 15.05 6.45
CA ILE A 151 22.79 15.27 7.75
C ILE A 151 22.46 16.74 7.89
N PHE A 152 21.22 17.08 8.18
CA PHE A 152 20.70 18.42 8.43
C PHE A 152 20.26 18.51 9.88
N THR A 153 20.77 19.50 10.63
CA THR A 153 20.47 19.66 12.05
C THR A 153 20.89 21.05 12.53
N ASP A 154 20.56 21.44 13.76
CA ASP A 154 20.97 22.70 14.34
C ASP A 154 22.37 22.65 15.00
N LYS A 155 22.79 21.46 15.45
CA LYS A 155 24.07 21.30 16.14
C LYS A 155 24.64 19.91 15.96
N ILE A 156 25.96 19.82 15.67
CA ILE A 156 26.70 18.56 15.66
C ILE A 156 28.02 18.69 16.44
N THR A 157 28.50 17.53 16.86
CA THR A 157 29.88 17.35 17.34
C THR A 157 30.53 16.21 16.56
N TYR A 158 31.59 16.49 15.85
CA TYR A 158 32.41 15.54 15.13
C TYR A 158 33.67 15.21 15.92
N PHE A 159 33.74 14.00 16.46
CA PHE A 159 34.90 13.42 17.14
C PHE A 159 35.77 12.76 16.09
N LYS A 160 36.74 13.48 15.53
CA LYS A 160 37.55 13.03 14.39
C LYS A 160 38.34 11.75 14.70
N ASN A 161 38.95 11.65 15.89
CA ASN A 161 39.73 10.50 16.32
C ASN A 161 38.87 9.22 16.46
N LEU A 162 37.56 9.37 16.71
CA LEU A 162 36.61 8.27 16.83
C LEU A 162 35.84 8.02 15.52
N GLU A 163 36.06 8.83 14.50
CA GLU A 163 35.27 8.86 13.27
C GLU A 163 33.75 8.89 13.53
N LYS A 164 33.34 9.67 14.54
CA LYS A 164 31.97 9.71 15.06
C LYS A 164 31.38 11.11 14.97
N ILE A 165 30.19 11.23 14.35
CA ILE A 165 29.37 12.43 14.38
C ILE A 165 28.17 12.19 15.29
N VAL A 166 27.89 13.14 16.18
CA VAL A 166 26.72 13.14 17.06
C VAL A 166 25.94 14.42 16.79
N THR A 167 24.65 14.28 16.53
CA THR A 167 23.73 15.41 16.39
C THR A 167 23.00 15.67 17.70
N ASN A 168 22.50 16.89 17.87
CA ASN A 168 21.67 17.25 19.02
C ASN A 168 20.29 17.70 18.50
N ASN A 169 19.23 17.19 19.13
CA ASN A 169 17.84 17.49 18.79
C ASN A 169 17.40 16.97 17.40
N LYS A 170 16.48 17.69 16.77
CA LYS A 170 15.88 17.28 15.48
C LYS A 170 16.96 17.16 14.41
N THR A 171 16.94 16.02 13.74
CA THR A 171 17.91 15.67 12.70
C THR A 171 17.21 15.01 11.53
N GLU A 172 17.52 15.50 10.33
CA GLU A 172 17.15 14.86 9.07
C GLU A 172 18.42 14.28 8.43
N ALA A 173 18.39 13.00 8.05
CA ALA A 173 19.48 12.38 7.32
C ALA A 173 18.98 11.81 5.99
N ILE A 174 19.69 12.08 4.91
CA ILE A 174 19.41 11.58 3.56
C ILE A 174 20.57 10.70 3.12
N ILE A 175 20.26 9.47 2.71
CA ILE A 175 21.26 8.47 2.30
C ILE A 175 20.94 8.01 0.88
N HIS A 176 21.95 8.04 -0.02
CA HIS A 176 21.87 7.62 -1.43
C HIS A 176 20.72 8.29 -2.19
N SER A 177 20.26 9.47 -1.76
CA SER A 177 19.02 10.10 -2.27
C SER A 177 17.81 9.15 -2.29
N LYS A 178 17.86 8.07 -1.54
CA LYS A 178 16.92 6.94 -1.55
C LYS A 178 16.18 6.78 -0.22
N TYR A 179 16.83 7.11 0.88
CA TYR A 179 16.29 7.00 2.23
C TYR A 179 16.34 8.35 2.92
N LYS A 180 15.24 8.72 3.55
CA LYS A 180 15.16 9.90 4.41
C LYS A 180 14.80 9.43 5.83
N PHE A 181 15.61 9.84 6.81
CA PHE A 181 15.44 9.57 8.23
C PHE A 181 15.13 10.88 8.93
N ASP A 182 13.99 10.96 9.59
CA ASP A 182 13.64 12.08 10.48
C ASP A 182 13.67 11.55 11.93
N SER A 183 14.61 12.00 12.74
CA SER A 183 14.85 11.51 14.11
C SER A 183 15.37 12.62 15.04
N LYS A 184 15.90 12.22 16.21
CA LYS A 184 16.62 13.08 17.17
C LYS A 184 17.91 12.41 17.59
N ASP A 185 18.89 13.24 17.99
CA ASP A 185 20.14 12.80 18.61
C ASP A 185 20.78 11.61 17.88
N VAL A 186 20.97 11.81 16.58
CA VAL A 186 21.48 10.77 15.66
C VAL A 186 22.99 10.63 15.85
N ILE A 187 23.46 9.40 15.83
CA ILE A 187 24.87 9.02 15.88
C ILE A 187 25.25 8.40 14.54
N TYR A 188 26.27 8.96 13.89
CA TYR A 188 26.90 8.38 12.71
C TYR A 188 28.31 7.88 13.04
N LEU A 189 28.55 6.59 12.88
CA LEU A 189 29.85 5.95 13.00
C LEU A 189 30.42 5.71 11.61
N LYS A 190 31.34 6.57 11.17
CA LYS A 190 31.90 6.55 9.82
C LYS A 190 32.67 5.26 9.51
N ASN A 191 33.48 4.77 10.45
CA ASN A 191 34.27 3.54 10.31
C ASN A 191 33.41 2.29 10.10
N LYS A 192 32.16 2.29 10.56
CA LYS A 192 31.19 1.23 10.36
C LYS A 192 30.16 1.51 9.28
N ALA A 193 30.14 2.74 8.75
CA ALA A 193 29.06 3.25 7.89
C ALA A 193 27.68 3.02 8.54
N GLU A 194 27.53 3.30 9.83
CA GLU A 194 26.36 3.01 10.64
C GLU A 194 25.71 4.29 11.14
N LEU A 195 24.41 4.45 10.87
CA LEU A 195 23.57 5.53 11.38
C LEU A 195 22.60 4.98 12.42
N SER A 196 22.45 5.63 13.58
CA SER A 196 21.59 5.13 14.65
C SER A 196 20.97 6.25 15.49
N SER A 197 19.82 5.96 16.10
CA SER A 197 19.19 6.78 17.14
C SER A 197 18.33 5.92 18.04
N ASN A 198 18.25 6.31 19.33
CA ASN A 198 17.37 5.69 20.34
C ASN A 198 16.04 6.44 20.48
N TYR A 199 15.68 7.28 19.51
CA TYR A 199 14.44 8.07 19.53
C TYR A 199 13.52 7.69 18.40
N LYS A 200 12.24 8.01 18.58
CA LYS A 200 11.21 7.80 17.55
C LYS A 200 11.64 8.38 16.22
N THR A 201 11.64 7.50 15.23
CA THR A 201 12.17 7.79 13.91
C THR A 201 11.13 7.50 12.84
N LYS A 202 11.06 8.42 11.88
CA LYS A 202 10.31 8.25 10.64
C LYS A 202 11.30 8.02 9.50
N ILE A 203 11.18 6.89 8.82
CA ILE A 203 12.02 6.53 7.68
C ILE A 203 11.15 6.45 6.42
N ILE A 204 11.55 7.14 5.38
CA ILE A 204 10.87 7.16 4.08
C ILE A 204 11.81 6.56 3.04
N LYS A 205 11.33 5.51 2.34
CA LYS A 205 12.03 4.92 1.18
C LYS A 205 11.30 5.33 -0.11
N PHE A 206 11.94 6.13 -1.00
CA PHE A 206 11.44 6.54 -2.33
C PHE A 206 10.01 7.09 -2.32
N GLU A 207 9.60 7.82 -1.30
CA GLU A 207 8.23 8.33 -1.14
C GLU A 207 7.13 7.25 -1.26
N LYS A 208 7.49 5.97 -1.25
CA LYS A 208 6.57 4.84 -1.45
C LYS A 208 6.27 4.08 -0.17
N ARG A 209 7.25 3.95 0.72
CA ARG A 209 7.11 3.14 1.94
C ARG A 209 7.52 3.93 3.16
N LEU A 210 6.66 3.94 4.16
CA LEU A 210 6.86 4.59 5.45
C LEU A 210 7.17 3.54 6.51
N PHE A 211 8.25 3.77 7.28
CA PHE A 211 8.58 3.03 8.48
C PHE A 211 8.53 4.02 9.66
N LEU A 212 7.89 3.61 10.75
CA LEU A 212 7.90 4.32 12.03
C LEU A 212 8.46 3.36 13.07
N SER A 213 9.44 3.79 13.86
CA SER A 213 10.07 2.97 14.90
C SER A 213 10.39 3.77 16.14
N ASP A 214 10.59 3.12 17.28
CA ASP A 214 11.00 3.80 18.51
C ASP A 214 12.51 4.07 18.54
N ASP A 215 13.29 3.25 17.85
CA ASP A 215 14.74 3.38 17.65
C ASP A 215 15.14 2.83 16.28
N PHE A 216 16.39 3.00 15.90
CA PHE A 216 16.95 2.35 14.73
C PHE A 216 18.48 2.25 14.76
N ILE A 217 19.00 1.24 14.05
CA ILE A 217 20.39 1.10 13.63
C ILE A 217 20.34 0.75 12.14
N PHE A 218 21.00 1.55 11.32
CA PHE A 218 21.04 1.37 9.86
C PHE A 218 22.48 1.23 9.36
N ASP A 219 22.81 0.06 8.80
CA ASP A 219 24.05 -0.19 8.07
C ASP A 219 23.88 0.35 6.63
N ILE A 220 24.58 1.45 6.32
CA ILE A 220 24.45 2.17 5.06
C ILE A 220 24.89 1.31 3.88
N LYS A 221 26.00 0.56 4.02
CA LYS A 221 26.59 -0.26 2.94
C LYS A 221 25.70 -1.46 2.59
N LYS A 222 25.13 -2.10 3.60
CA LYS A 222 24.26 -3.27 3.43
C LYS A 222 22.80 -2.88 3.21
N GLU A 223 22.42 -1.62 3.42
CA GLU A 223 21.04 -1.14 3.48
C GLU A 223 20.19 -1.98 4.45
N LEU A 224 20.78 -2.36 5.59
CA LEU A 224 20.17 -3.21 6.61
C LEU A 224 19.69 -2.35 7.79
N LEU A 225 18.38 -2.36 8.03
CA LEU A 225 17.72 -1.68 9.14
C LEU A 225 17.44 -2.67 10.27
N LYS A 226 17.89 -2.37 11.48
CA LYS A 226 17.43 -2.98 12.73
C LYS A 226 16.61 -1.97 13.49
N ALA A 227 15.43 -2.34 13.96
CA ALA A 227 14.54 -1.44 14.68
C ALA A 227 13.63 -2.18 15.67
N ASN A 228 13.12 -1.44 16.66
CA ASN A 228 12.13 -1.92 17.63
C ASN A 228 10.81 -1.15 17.48
N ASN A 229 9.69 -1.81 17.84
CA ASN A 229 8.32 -1.27 17.73
C ASN A 229 8.06 -0.62 16.38
N ILE A 230 8.34 -1.38 15.33
CA ILE A 230 8.30 -0.87 13.96
C ILE A 230 6.91 -1.06 13.33
N MET A 231 6.40 -0.01 12.71
CA MET A 231 5.22 -0.01 11.87
C MET A 231 5.63 0.29 10.44
N ILE A 232 5.18 -0.51 9.49
CA ILE A 232 5.44 -0.35 8.05
C ILE A 232 4.12 -0.13 7.31
N ASN A 233 4.04 0.93 6.52
CA ASN A 233 2.92 1.23 5.64
C ASN A 233 3.40 1.27 4.18
N ASP A 234 2.77 0.45 3.33
CA ASP A 234 2.99 0.44 1.89
C ASP A 234 2.02 1.43 1.22
N ASN A 235 2.35 2.64 0.98
CA ASN A 235 1.65 3.69 0.22
C ASN A 235 1.47 5.00 0.99
N ILE A 236 2.37 5.96 0.73
CA ILE A 236 2.30 7.30 1.33
C ILE A 236 1.41 8.25 0.50
N GLN A 237 1.26 7.98 -0.82
CA GLN A 237 0.64 8.95 -1.76
C GLN A 237 -0.89 9.00 -1.73
N ASN A 238 -1.58 7.97 -1.23
CA ASN A 238 -3.05 7.95 -1.14
C ASN A 238 -3.52 7.86 0.31
N SER A 239 -3.55 8.99 1.00
CA SER A 239 -4.06 9.11 2.38
C SER A 239 -5.55 8.77 2.54
N LYS A 240 -6.31 8.54 1.46
CA LYS A 240 -7.73 8.14 1.47
C LYS A 240 -7.95 6.62 1.36
N GLU A 241 -6.98 5.85 0.90
CA GLU A 241 -7.07 4.38 0.91
C GLU A 241 -6.18 3.84 2.02
N LEU A 242 -6.80 3.31 3.06
CA LEU A 242 -6.11 2.58 4.13
C LEU A 242 -5.28 1.45 3.50
N SER A 243 -3.97 1.61 3.46
CA SER A 243 -3.02 0.57 3.06
C SER A 243 -2.91 -0.50 4.15
N ASN A 244 -2.42 -1.68 3.79
CA ASN A 244 -2.06 -2.69 4.79
C ASN A 244 -0.98 -2.13 5.73
N SER A 245 -1.14 -2.37 7.03
CA SER A 245 -0.16 -1.97 8.04
C SER A 245 0.45 -3.20 8.69
N LEU A 246 1.78 -3.23 8.77
CA LEU A 246 2.52 -4.29 9.42
C LEU A 246 3.15 -3.74 10.70
N TYR A 247 2.96 -4.44 11.81
CA TYR A 247 3.51 -4.09 13.12
C TYR A 247 4.41 -5.22 13.60
N PHE A 248 5.58 -4.88 14.12
CA PHE A 248 6.56 -5.82 14.65
C PHE A 248 7.15 -5.26 15.94
N ASN A 249 7.33 -6.10 16.95
CA ASN A 249 8.02 -5.67 18.17
C ASN A 249 9.51 -5.39 17.89
N ASN A 250 10.16 -6.23 17.08
CA ASN A 250 11.54 -6.02 16.65
C ASN A 250 11.78 -6.69 15.29
N GLY A 251 12.83 -6.26 14.58
CA GLY A 251 13.15 -6.88 13.30
C GLY A 251 14.42 -6.39 12.65
N PHE A 252 14.86 -7.18 11.68
CA PHE A 252 15.92 -6.87 10.74
C PHE A 252 15.33 -6.80 9.33
N PHE A 253 15.53 -5.69 8.65
CA PHE A 253 14.94 -5.38 7.36
C PHE A 253 16.04 -5.07 6.35
N ASP A 254 16.25 -5.96 5.39
CA ASP A 254 17.07 -5.72 4.22
C ASP A 254 16.26 -4.87 3.23
N LEU A 255 16.49 -3.58 3.26
CA LEU A 255 15.74 -2.63 2.45
C LEU A 255 16.11 -2.69 0.96
N LYS A 256 17.29 -3.23 0.64
CA LYS A 256 17.76 -3.42 -0.74
C LYS A 256 17.02 -4.56 -1.43
N ASN A 257 16.92 -5.72 -0.77
CA ASN A 257 16.35 -6.94 -1.32
C ASN A 257 14.89 -7.17 -0.87
N GLU A 258 14.30 -6.23 -0.09
CA GLU A 258 12.93 -6.31 0.45
C GLU A 258 12.66 -7.57 1.28
N LYS A 259 13.65 -8.00 2.04
CA LYS A 259 13.58 -9.15 2.94
C LYS A 259 13.52 -8.69 4.39
N PHE A 260 12.88 -9.48 5.23
CA PHE A 260 12.92 -9.22 6.66
C PHE A 260 12.77 -10.49 7.50
N ILE A 261 13.21 -10.38 8.76
CA ILE A 261 12.94 -11.32 9.85
C ILE A 261 12.50 -10.46 11.03
N ALA A 262 11.30 -10.75 11.56
CA ALA A 262 10.73 -9.95 12.64
C ALA A 262 10.02 -10.82 13.68
N GLY A 263 9.99 -10.33 14.92
CA GLY A 263 9.27 -10.94 16.04
C GLY A 263 7.92 -10.27 16.29
N GLU A 264 7.01 -10.99 16.96
CA GLU A 264 5.68 -10.51 17.36
C GLU A 264 4.96 -9.70 16.27
N THR A 265 4.60 -10.39 15.21
CA THR A 265 4.04 -9.80 14.00
C THR A 265 2.54 -9.60 14.12
N GLU A 266 2.04 -8.41 13.77
CA GLU A 266 0.63 -8.16 13.48
C GLU A 266 0.49 -7.51 12.10
N ILE A 267 -0.23 -8.15 11.19
CA ILE A 267 -0.56 -7.64 9.86
C ILE A 267 -2.04 -7.26 9.86
N VAL A 268 -2.32 -5.99 9.66
CA VAL A 268 -3.68 -5.46 9.55
C VAL A 268 -3.97 -5.20 8.07
N LEU A 269 -4.95 -5.92 7.52
CA LEU A 269 -5.39 -5.76 6.14
C LEU A 269 -6.44 -4.64 6.03
N LYS A 270 -6.67 -4.13 4.83
CA LYS A 270 -7.68 -3.10 4.57
C LYS A 270 -9.06 -3.53 5.07
N LYS A 271 -9.83 -2.62 5.68
CA LYS A 271 -11.19 -2.90 6.18
C LYS A 271 -12.13 -3.43 5.09
N ASN A 272 -12.05 -2.89 3.89
CA ASN A 272 -12.87 -3.32 2.74
C ASN A 272 -12.29 -4.51 1.99
N ALA A 273 -11.28 -5.18 2.53
CA ALA A 273 -10.56 -6.26 1.86
C ALA A 273 -11.47 -7.42 1.41
N PHE A 274 -12.60 -7.65 2.09
CA PHE A 274 -13.58 -8.70 1.74
C PHE A 274 -14.94 -8.11 1.36
N ASN A 275 -14.98 -6.92 0.73
CA ASN A 275 -16.20 -6.19 0.35
C ASN A 275 -17.19 -5.96 1.51
N ASN A 276 -16.69 -5.94 2.74
CA ASN A 276 -17.48 -5.71 3.94
C ASN A 276 -16.76 -4.75 4.89
N SER A 277 -17.24 -3.51 4.98
CA SER A 277 -16.67 -2.45 5.82
C SER A 277 -16.71 -2.72 7.33
N ASN A 278 -17.51 -3.72 7.76
CA ASN A 278 -17.60 -4.14 9.15
C ASN A 278 -16.50 -5.15 9.56
N ASN A 279 -15.71 -5.64 8.62
CA ASN A 279 -14.61 -6.56 8.88
C ASN A 279 -13.33 -5.80 9.26
N ASP A 280 -12.57 -6.36 10.21
CA ASP A 280 -11.22 -5.93 10.59
C ASP A 280 -10.23 -7.10 10.39
N PRO A 281 -9.91 -7.48 9.14
CA PRO A 281 -9.08 -8.64 8.87
C PRO A 281 -7.65 -8.42 9.34
N ARG A 282 -7.14 -9.37 10.14
CA ARG A 282 -5.81 -9.31 10.74
C ARG A 282 -5.20 -10.68 10.93
N LEU A 283 -3.88 -10.71 10.84
CA LEU A 283 -3.03 -11.87 11.06
C LEU A 283 -2.03 -11.53 12.16
N LYS A 284 -1.95 -12.34 13.19
CA LYS A 284 -0.94 -12.25 14.26
C LYS A 284 -0.07 -13.49 14.28
N GLY A 285 1.18 -13.37 14.73
CA GLY A 285 2.05 -14.51 14.93
C GLY A 285 3.29 -14.19 15.74
N ILE A 286 3.98 -15.21 16.20
CA ILE A 286 5.17 -15.08 17.07
C ILE A 286 6.35 -14.50 16.28
N SER A 287 6.51 -14.89 15.03
CA SER A 287 7.57 -14.40 14.18
C SER A 287 7.15 -14.41 12.71
N SER A 288 7.81 -13.59 11.92
CA SER A 288 7.61 -13.56 10.47
C SER A 288 8.91 -13.39 9.72
N THR A 289 8.92 -13.95 8.52
CA THR A 289 10.01 -13.80 7.55
C THR A 289 9.43 -13.41 6.20
N SER A 290 10.13 -12.57 5.46
CA SER A 290 9.76 -12.25 4.08
C SER A 290 10.94 -12.42 3.16
N ASN A 291 10.72 -13.10 2.04
CA ASN A 291 11.70 -13.32 1.00
C ASN A 291 11.01 -13.51 -0.36
N ASN A 292 11.45 -12.80 -1.39
CA ASN A 292 10.96 -12.95 -2.78
C ASN A 292 9.43 -12.95 -2.92
N GLY A 293 8.75 -12.05 -2.22
CA GLY A 293 7.28 -11.95 -2.28
C GLY A 293 6.51 -12.97 -1.43
N LEU A 294 7.22 -13.88 -0.74
CA LEU A 294 6.64 -14.82 0.22
C LEU A 294 6.84 -14.27 1.64
N THR A 295 5.76 -14.00 2.35
CA THR A 295 5.79 -13.63 3.76
C THR A 295 5.20 -14.75 4.58
N THR A 296 6.02 -15.37 5.42
CA THR A 296 5.63 -16.50 6.28
C THR A 296 5.55 -16.06 7.73
N VAL A 297 4.44 -16.33 8.36
CA VAL A 297 4.15 -16.05 9.79
C VAL A 297 4.02 -17.37 10.52
N LYS A 298 4.83 -17.58 11.57
CA LYS A 298 4.80 -18.78 12.40
C LYS A 298 3.82 -18.64 13.56
N LYS A 299 3.13 -19.75 13.88
CA LYS A 299 2.04 -19.82 14.87
C LYS A 299 1.04 -18.70 14.62
N GLY A 300 0.58 -18.64 13.36
CA GLY A 300 -0.28 -17.59 12.87
C GLY A 300 -1.73 -17.75 13.33
N VAL A 301 -2.37 -16.63 13.68
CA VAL A 301 -3.79 -16.54 14.00
C VAL A 301 -4.43 -15.51 13.09
N PHE A 302 -5.33 -15.94 12.23
CA PHE A 302 -6.08 -15.08 11.32
C PHE A 302 -7.54 -14.96 11.76
N THR A 303 -8.09 -13.75 11.69
CA THR A 303 -9.53 -13.48 11.84
C THR A 303 -9.91 -12.21 11.08
N SER A 304 -11.17 -12.10 10.67
CA SER A 304 -11.75 -10.86 10.11
C SER A 304 -12.77 -10.19 11.04
N CYS A 305 -12.95 -10.70 12.26
CA CYS A 305 -13.88 -10.13 13.25
C CYS A 305 -13.46 -8.72 13.69
N LYS A 306 -14.41 -7.92 14.17
CA LYS A 306 -14.13 -6.56 14.67
C LYS A 306 -13.08 -6.57 15.78
N LYS A 307 -12.20 -5.58 15.79
CA LYS A 307 -11.19 -5.40 16.86
C LYS A 307 -11.81 -5.13 18.23
N THR A 308 -13.03 -4.60 18.26
CA THR A 308 -13.79 -4.34 19.49
C THR A 308 -14.21 -5.62 20.22
N ASP A 309 -14.28 -6.74 19.51
CA ASP A 309 -14.63 -8.03 20.08
C ASP A 309 -13.41 -8.59 20.82
N LYS A 310 -13.49 -8.70 22.14
CA LYS A 310 -12.39 -9.21 22.99
C LYS A 310 -11.99 -10.64 22.62
N CYS A 311 -12.97 -11.46 22.23
CA CYS A 311 -12.78 -12.81 21.71
C CYS A 311 -13.44 -12.88 20.34
N PRO A 312 -12.68 -13.03 19.24
CA PRO A 312 -13.28 -13.10 17.91
C PRO A 312 -14.18 -14.34 17.82
N PRO A 313 -15.43 -14.20 17.30
CA PRO A 313 -16.34 -15.33 17.13
C PRO A 313 -15.75 -16.49 16.34
N TRP A 314 -14.84 -16.22 15.44
CA TRP A 314 -14.10 -17.25 14.72
C TRP A 314 -12.64 -16.81 14.46
N ARG A 315 -11.74 -17.78 14.41
CA ARG A 315 -10.36 -17.61 14.00
C ARG A 315 -9.78 -18.88 13.39
N ILE A 316 -8.78 -18.72 12.57
CA ILE A 316 -7.97 -19.80 12.04
C ILE A 316 -6.60 -19.70 12.71
N GLU A 317 -6.22 -20.75 13.43
CA GLU A 317 -4.88 -20.91 13.99
C GLU A 317 -4.12 -21.89 13.09
N ALA A 318 -2.86 -21.60 12.77
CA ALA A 318 -2.01 -22.47 11.97
C ALA A 318 -0.56 -22.42 12.45
N GLU A 319 0.16 -23.52 12.30
CA GLU A 319 1.60 -23.54 12.58
C GLU A 319 2.35 -22.58 11.66
N GLU A 320 1.88 -22.45 10.43
CA GLU A 320 2.46 -21.55 9.45
C GLU A 320 1.38 -20.96 8.53
N ILE A 321 1.41 -19.63 8.37
CA ILE A 321 0.59 -18.92 7.40
C ILE A 321 1.51 -18.19 6.43
N THR A 322 1.45 -18.53 5.16
CA THR A 322 2.27 -17.92 4.11
C THR A 322 1.41 -17.04 3.21
N HIS A 323 1.73 -15.77 3.13
CA HIS A 323 1.19 -14.86 2.12
C HIS A 323 2.08 -14.88 0.88
N ASP A 324 1.58 -15.46 -0.20
CA ASP A 324 2.23 -15.48 -1.51
C ASP A 324 1.72 -14.31 -2.36
N LYS A 325 2.49 -13.22 -2.44
CA LYS A 325 2.14 -12.04 -3.23
C LYS A 325 2.10 -12.31 -4.74
N ASN A 326 2.88 -13.28 -5.23
CA ASN A 326 2.94 -13.61 -6.65
C ASN A 326 1.67 -14.32 -7.10
N LYS A 327 1.20 -15.29 -6.29
CA LYS A 327 -0.04 -16.02 -6.52
C LYS A 327 -1.26 -15.32 -5.92
N LYS A 328 -1.05 -14.24 -5.17
CA LYS A 328 -2.09 -13.49 -4.46
C LYS A 328 -2.98 -14.40 -3.60
N GLN A 329 -2.37 -15.19 -2.74
CA GLN A 329 -3.08 -16.14 -1.88
C GLN A 329 -2.43 -16.26 -0.50
N LEU A 330 -3.25 -16.59 0.50
CA LEU A 330 -2.81 -17.00 1.82
C LEU A 330 -2.90 -18.53 1.91
N ILE A 331 -1.79 -19.15 2.29
CA ILE A 331 -1.65 -20.60 2.44
C ILE A 331 -1.47 -20.90 3.92
N TYR A 332 -2.22 -21.85 4.41
CA TYR A 332 -2.22 -22.29 5.80
C TYR A 332 -1.76 -23.74 5.89
N ASN A 333 -0.79 -24.00 6.74
CA ASN A 333 -0.30 -25.34 7.05
C ASN A 333 -0.68 -25.69 8.49
N GLU A 334 -1.18 -26.92 8.73
CA GLU A 334 -1.64 -27.40 10.03
C GLU A 334 -2.64 -26.42 10.66
N ALA A 335 -3.74 -26.14 9.95
CA ALA A 335 -4.71 -25.14 10.32
C ALA A 335 -5.89 -25.69 11.09
N LEU A 336 -6.33 -24.99 12.12
CA LEU A 336 -7.46 -25.30 12.97
C LEU A 336 -8.45 -24.13 12.95
N LEU A 337 -9.65 -24.36 12.40
CA LEU A 337 -10.74 -23.41 12.50
C LEU A 337 -11.40 -23.53 13.87
N LYS A 338 -11.44 -22.43 14.61
CA LYS A 338 -12.10 -22.32 15.92
C LYS A 338 -13.27 -21.33 15.84
N ILE A 339 -14.38 -21.72 16.49
CA ILE A 339 -15.55 -20.88 16.73
C ILE A 339 -15.74 -20.79 18.25
N TYR A 340 -15.70 -19.59 18.83
CA TYR A 340 -15.73 -19.34 20.27
C TYR A 340 -14.78 -20.27 21.05
N ASP A 341 -13.53 -20.40 20.58
CA ASP A 341 -12.46 -21.25 21.13
C ASP A 341 -12.64 -22.78 20.93
N PHE A 342 -13.78 -23.25 20.45
CA PHE A 342 -13.97 -24.67 20.13
C PHE A 342 -13.39 -25.02 18.75
N PRO A 343 -12.54 -26.04 18.64
CA PRO A 343 -12.03 -26.53 17.38
C PRO A 343 -13.13 -27.22 16.59
N ILE A 344 -13.41 -26.71 15.38
CA ILE A 344 -14.48 -27.22 14.52
C ILE A 344 -13.93 -28.06 13.37
N PHE A 345 -12.89 -27.55 12.69
CA PHE A 345 -12.27 -28.21 11.55
C PHE A 345 -10.76 -28.11 11.61
N TYR A 346 -10.10 -29.21 11.25
CA TYR A 346 -8.67 -29.28 11.04
C TYR A 346 -8.37 -29.47 9.54
N PHE A 347 -7.45 -28.68 9.01
CA PHE A 347 -6.98 -28.73 7.65
C PHE A 347 -5.47 -28.89 7.63
N PRO A 348 -4.92 -30.03 7.16
CA PRO A 348 -3.47 -30.18 7.03
C PRO A 348 -2.86 -29.08 6.17
N LYS A 349 -3.57 -28.70 5.09
CA LYS A 349 -3.21 -27.58 4.23
C LYS A 349 -4.45 -27.06 3.53
N PHE A 350 -4.63 -25.73 3.53
CA PHE A 350 -5.62 -25.09 2.68
C PHE A 350 -5.13 -23.69 2.28
N PHE A 351 -5.79 -23.08 1.34
CA PHE A 351 -5.51 -21.71 0.93
C PHE A 351 -6.81 -20.97 0.60
N HIS A 352 -6.75 -19.66 0.70
CA HIS A 352 -7.77 -18.76 0.17
C HIS A 352 -7.11 -17.57 -0.52
N PRO A 353 -7.84 -16.88 -1.45
CA PRO A 353 -7.31 -15.72 -2.14
C PRO A 353 -6.97 -14.58 -1.16
N ASP A 354 -5.95 -13.82 -1.52
CA ASP A 354 -5.66 -12.53 -0.92
C ASP A 354 -6.88 -11.60 -1.13
N PRO A 355 -7.22 -10.74 -0.17
CA PRO A 355 -8.32 -9.79 -0.31
C PRO A 355 -8.26 -8.86 -1.53
N SER A 356 -7.10 -8.70 -2.14
CA SER A 356 -6.94 -7.91 -3.38
C SER A 356 -7.40 -8.63 -4.64
N VAL A 357 -7.74 -9.92 -4.54
CA VAL A 357 -8.15 -10.74 -5.69
C VAL A 357 -9.67 -10.68 -5.83
N GLU A 358 -10.15 -10.09 -6.91
CA GLU A 358 -11.57 -10.01 -7.19
C GLU A 358 -12.19 -11.37 -7.51
N ARG A 359 -11.43 -12.25 -8.20
CA ARG A 359 -11.91 -13.57 -8.65
C ARG A 359 -10.81 -14.62 -8.60
N GLN A 360 -11.04 -15.69 -7.84
CA GLN A 360 -10.13 -16.86 -7.79
C GLN A 360 -10.92 -18.15 -7.69
N SER A 361 -10.44 -19.19 -8.37
CA SER A 361 -10.98 -20.54 -8.26
C SER A 361 -10.81 -21.10 -6.86
N GLY A 362 -11.85 -21.78 -6.36
CA GLY A 362 -11.81 -22.38 -5.03
C GLY A 362 -13.18 -22.86 -4.55
N PHE A 363 -13.19 -23.56 -3.42
CA PHE A 363 -14.43 -23.94 -2.76
C PHE A 363 -15.14 -22.72 -2.21
N LEU A 364 -16.43 -22.63 -2.46
CA LEU A 364 -17.32 -21.67 -1.82
C LEU A 364 -17.83 -22.22 -0.48
N GLN A 365 -18.50 -21.37 0.28
CA GLN A 365 -19.05 -21.75 1.57
C GLN A 365 -20.00 -22.96 1.42
N PRO A 366 -19.79 -24.04 2.16
CA PRO A 366 -20.72 -25.16 2.20
C PRO A 366 -22.11 -24.71 2.64
N LYS A 367 -23.15 -25.26 2.04
CA LYS A 367 -24.55 -25.00 2.40
C LYS A 367 -25.20 -26.26 2.96
N LEU A 368 -25.83 -26.11 4.10
CA LEU A 368 -26.69 -27.14 4.68
C LEU A 368 -28.13 -26.70 4.50
N SER A 369 -28.97 -27.62 4.04
CA SER A 369 -30.40 -27.37 3.85
C SER A 369 -31.17 -28.59 4.34
N ASP A 370 -32.40 -28.36 4.77
CA ASP A 370 -33.35 -29.45 5.13
C ASP A 370 -34.63 -29.33 4.30
N SER A 371 -35.13 -30.46 3.86
CA SER A 371 -36.35 -30.57 3.05
C SER A 371 -37.18 -31.75 3.51
N LYS A 372 -38.48 -31.54 3.67
CA LYS A 372 -39.41 -32.62 4.02
C LYS A 372 -39.38 -33.76 2.99
N ILE A 373 -39.16 -33.44 1.73
CA ILE A 373 -39.16 -34.43 0.61
C ILE A 373 -37.80 -35.09 0.48
N LEU A 374 -36.72 -34.31 0.45
CA LEU A 374 -35.36 -34.76 0.14
C LEU A 374 -34.52 -35.08 1.37
N GLY A 375 -34.99 -34.68 2.58
CA GLY A 375 -34.24 -34.76 3.82
C GLY A 375 -33.16 -33.71 3.93
N THR A 376 -32.25 -33.87 4.87
CA THR A 376 -31.10 -33.00 5.06
C THR A 376 -30.13 -33.13 3.89
N SER A 377 -29.57 -32.01 3.44
CA SER A 377 -28.62 -32.01 2.35
C SER A 377 -27.39 -31.12 2.66
N MET A 378 -26.27 -31.51 2.08
CA MET A 378 -25.02 -30.74 2.12
C MET A 378 -24.56 -30.46 0.69
N SER A 379 -24.39 -29.19 0.35
CA SER A 379 -23.82 -28.75 -0.91
C SER A 379 -22.41 -28.19 -0.67
N LEU A 380 -21.47 -28.60 -1.53
CA LEU A 380 -20.07 -28.11 -1.49
C LEU A 380 -19.72 -27.48 -2.84
N PRO A 381 -20.10 -26.21 -3.07
CA PRO A 381 -19.85 -25.53 -4.34
C PRO A 381 -18.37 -25.28 -4.58
N TYR A 382 -17.94 -25.47 -5.84
CA TYR A 382 -16.60 -25.10 -6.30
C TYR A 382 -16.71 -24.10 -7.45
N PHE A 383 -16.15 -22.92 -7.27
CA PHE A 383 -16.06 -21.86 -8.26
C PHE A 383 -14.77 -21.99 -9.07
N TYR A 384 -14.87 -21.91 -10.38
CA TYR A 384 -13.72 -21.96 -11.27
C TYR A 384 -13.70 -20.72 -12.19
N ALA A 385 -12.73 -19.83 -11.97
CA ALA A 385 -12.47 -18.68 -12.82
C ALA A 385 -11.66 -19.12 -14.04
N LEU A 386 -12.32 -19.30 -15.20
CA LEU A 386 -11.67 -19.70 -16.45
C LEU A 386 -10.83 -18.57 -17.05
N SER A 387 -11.38 -17.35 -17.02
CA SER A 387 -10.73 -16.11 -17.48
C SER A 387 -11.41 -14.92 -16.83
N GLU A 388 -10.93 -13.70 -17.11
CA GLU A 388 -11.52 -12.46 -16.57
C GLU A 388 -13.02 -12.32 -16.87
N ASN A 389 -13.48 -12.88 -17.99
CA ASN A 389 -14.86 -12.75 -18.47
C ASN A 389 -15.65 -14.06 -18.47
N LYS A 390 -15.10 -15.17 -17.95
CA LYS A 390 -15.72 -16.49 -17.96
C LYS A 390 -15.49 -17.21 -16.64
N ASP A 391 -16.52 -17.83 -16.13
CA ASP A 391 -16.43 -18.74 -14.99
C ASP A 391 -17.51 -19.82 -15.04
N TYR A 392 -17.31 -20.84 -14.23
CA TYR A 392 -18.38 -21.78 -13.90
C TYR A 392 -18.32 -22.17 -12.43
N THR A 393 -19.47 -22.57 -11.90
CA THR A 393 -19.62 -23.06 -10.53
C THR A 393 -20.23 -24.44 -10.57
N LEU A 394 -19.51 -25.44 -10.05
CA LEU A 394 -20.04 -26.79 -9.82
C LEU A 394 -20.60 -26.86 -8.40
N LYS A 395 -21.82 -27.37 -8.26
CA LYS A 395 -22.53 -27.47 -6.97
C LYS A 395 -23.00 -28.90 -6.71
N PRO A 396 -22.08 -29.83 -6.35
CA PRO A 396 -22.50 -31.16 -5.89
C PRO A 396 -23.28 -31.02 -4.59
N THR A 397 -24.46 -31.66 -4.53
CA THR A 397 -25.33 -31.70 -3.36
C THR A 397 -25.68 -33.13 -3.02
N PHE A 398 -25.43 -33.53 -1.79
CA PHE A 398 -25.70 -34.88 -1.27
C PHE A 398 -26.87 -34.81 -0.30
N PHE A 399 -27.85 -35.69 -0.48
CA PHE A 399 -29.05 -35.75 0.33
C PHE A 399 -29.03 -36.98 1.23
N SER A 400 -29.60 -36.89 2.42
CA SER A 400 -29.65 -37.98 3.40
C SER A 400 -30.50 -39.19 2.93
N LYS A 401 -31.32 -39.02 1.87
CA LYS A 401 -32.15 -40.07 1.28
C LYS A 401 -31.53 -40.72 0.03
N ASP A 402 -30.22 -40.92 0.03
CA ASP A 402 -29.45 -41.59 -1.05
C ASP A 402 -29.55 -40.92 -2.43
N SER A 403 -29.93 -39.68 -2.49
CA SER A 403 -30.01 -38.91 -3.72
C SER A 403 -28.82 -37.99 -3.86
N GLN A 404 -28.39 -37.72 -5.08
CA GLN A 404 -27.27 -36.84 -5.39
C GLN A 404 -27.66 -35.92 -6.53
N MET A 405 -27.33 -34.61 -6.39
CA MET A 405 -27.56 -33.62 -7.41
C MET A 405 -26.24 -32.98 -7.81
N PHE A 406 -25.99 -32.92 -9.11
CA PHE A 406 -24.88 -32.17 -9.70
C PHE A 406 -25.45 -31.00 -10.49
N GLN A 407 -25.16 -29.77 -10.04
CA GLN A 407 -25.56 -28.55 -10.70
C GLN A 407 -24.31 -27.83 -11.21
N ALA A 408 -24.37 -27.30 -12.43
CA ALA A 408 -23.30 -26.54 -13.07
C ALA A 408 -23.86 -25.24 -13.62
N GLU A 409 -23.34 -24.12 -13.14
CA GLU A 409 -23.68 -22.79 -13.62
C GLU A 409 -22.48 -22.22 -14.38
N TYR A 410 -22.67 -21.85 -15.65
CA TYR A 410 -21.65 -21.21 -16.49
C TYR A 410 -22.04 -19.76 -16.76
N ARG A 411 -21.08 -18.83 -16.65
CA ARG A 411 -21.26 -17.41 -16.93
C ARG A 411 -20.18 -16.89 -17.87
N GLN A 412 -20.58 -16.10 -18.83
CA GLN A 412 -19.67 -15.39 -19.72
C GLN A 412 -20.19 -13.98 -19.99
N LYS A 413 -19.31 -12.99 -19.88
CA LYS A 413 -19.62 -11.59 -20.20
C LYS A 413 -18.56 -11.04 -21.14
N ASN A 414 -18.98 -10.68 -22.36
CA ASN A 414 -18.15 -10.01 -23.36
C ASN A 414 -18.58 -8.53 -23.46
N LYS A 415 -17.88 -7.74 -24.27
CA LYS A 415 -18.18 -6.33 -24.46
C LYS A 415 -19.62 -6.08 -24.93
N LYS A 416 -20.14 -6.93 -25.82
CA LYS A 416 -21.48 -6.79 -26.44
C LYS A 416 -22.40 -7.96 -26.17
N SER A 417 -21.99 -8.97 -25.39
CA SER A 417 -22.85 -10.11 -25.11
C SER A 417 -22.63 -10.64 -23.70
N SER A 418 -23.69 -11.23 -23.14
CA SER A 418 -23.61 -11.99 -21.89
C SER A 418 -24.39 -13.28 -22.02
N PHE A 419 -23.82 -14.33 -21.44
CA PHE A 419 -24.45 -15.64 -21.35
C PHE A 419 -24.37 -16.16 -19.93
N ILE A 420 -25.47 -16.69 -19.43
CA ILE A 420 -25.54 -17.46 -18.19
C ILE A 420 -26.38 -18.70 -18.46
N GLY A 421 -25.87 -19.88 -18.05
CA GLY A 421 -26.57 -21.15 -18.18
C GLY A 421 -26.40 -21.95 -16.90
N ASP A 422 -27.48 -22.54 -16.45
CA ASP A 422 -27.56 -23.44 -15.28
C ASP A 422 -28.18 -24.77 -15.68
N PHE A 423 -27.43 -25.82 -15.44
CA PHE A 423 -27.82 -27.19 -15.71
C PHE A 423 -27.74 -28.00 -14.43
N SER A 424 -28.72 -28.88 -14.20
CA SER A 424 -28.63 -29.87 -13.14
C SER A 424 -29.07 -31.28 -13.56
N LEU A 425 -28.46 -32.24 -12.92
CA LEU A 425 -28.83 -33.66 -12.97
C LEU A 425 -28.91 -34.18 -11.54
N MET A 426 -30.08 -34.67 -11.16
CA MET A 426 -30.28 -35.39 -9.91
C MET A 426 -30.55 -36.85 -10.18
N ASN A 427 -29.79 -37.70 -9.53
CA ASN A 427 -29.97 -39.15 -9.58
C ASN A 427 -30.71 -39.67 -8.34
N ASN A 428 -31.39 -40.78 -8.50
CA ASN A 428 -32.13 -41.48 -7.44
C ASN A 428 -33.25 -40.65 -6.81
N PHE A 429 -33.85 -39.71 -7.54
CA PHE A 429 -35.04 -39.00 -7.07
C PHE A 429 -36.23 -39.99 -6.94
N LYS A 430 -36.90 -39.96 -5.80
CA LYS A 430 -38.14 -40.71 -5.57
C LYS A 430 -39.29 -39.73 -5.44
N SER A 431 -40.26 -39.83 -6.34
CA SER A 431 -41.54 -39.15 -6.20
C SER A 431 -42.35 -39.76 -5.04
N SER A 432 -43.23 -38.97 -4.44
CA SER A 432 -44.18 -39.46 -3.42
C SER A 432 -45.15 -40.48 -3.97
N GLU A 433 -45.39 -40.46 -5.28
CA GLU A 433 -46.36 -41.32 -5.96
C GLU A 433 -45.73 -42.59 -6.55
N THR A 434 -44.52 -42.48 -7.09
CA THR A 434 -43.80 -43.62 -7.66
C THR A 434 -42.62 -43.99 -6.78
N LYS A 435 -42.54 -45.25 -6.36
CA LYS A 435 -41.39 -45.77 -5.59
C LYS A 435 -40.14 -45.97 -6.45
N GLU A 436 -40.23 -45.70 -7.75
CA GLU A 436 -39.12 -45.84 -8.69
C GLU A 436 -38.11 -44.71 -8.57
N LYS A 437 -36.84 -45.06 -8.69
CA LYS A 437 -35.75 -44.10 -8.70
C LYS A 437 -35.58 -43.53 -10.11
N ASN A 438 -35.82 -42.24 -10.28
CA ASN A 438 -35.72 -41.54 -11.56
C ASN A 438 -34.61 -40.53 -11.55
N SER A 439 -34.03 -40.22 -12.71
CA SER A 439 -33.17 -39.08 -12.90
C SER A 439 -34.00 -37.89 -13.36
N ILE A 440 -33.79 -36.75 -12.73
CA ILE A 440 -34.47 -35.50 -13.07
C ILE A 440 -33.45 -34.40 -13.35
N THR A 441 -33.80 -33.51 -14.29
CA THR A 441 -32.91 -32.48 -14.79
C THR A 441 -33.59 -31.11 -14.89
N HIS A 442 -32.80 -30.03 -14.88
CA HIS A 442 -33.22 -28.75 -15.43
C HIS A 442 -32.17 -28.17 -16.35
N ILE A 443 -32.60 -27.26 -17.23
CA ILE A 443 -31.76 -26.40 -18.06
C ILE A 443 -32.40 -25.02 -18.04
N PHE A 444 -31.68 -24.04 -17.51
CA PHE A 444 -32.06 -22.65 -17.55
C PHE A 444 -30.93 -21.85 -18.21
N SER A 445 -31.27 -20.94 -19.11
CA SER A 445 -30.25 -20.09 -19.71
C SER A 445 -30.79 -18.72 -20.12
N LYS A 446 -29.92 -17.70 -20.11
CA LYS A 446 -30.16 -16.38 -20.64
C LYS A 446 -28.97 -15.94 -21.48
N PHE A 447 -29.23 -15.45 -22.68
CA PHE A 447 -28.25 -14.84 -23.56
C PHE A 447 -28.73 -13.45 -23.97
N ASN A 448 -27.89 -12.45 -23.82
CA ASN A 448 -28.14 -11.09 -24.25
C ASN A 448 -27.04 -10.68 -25.23
N LEU A 449 -27.44 -10.06 -26.35
CA LEU A 449 -26.55 -9.53 -27.38
C LEU A 449 -26.94 -8.09 -27.69
N ASP A 450 -26.01 -7.18 -27.50
CA ASP A 450 -26.09 -5.82 -27.96
C ASP A 450 -25.67 -5.78 -29.44
N LEU A 451 -26.62 -5.40 -30.33
CA LEU A 451 -26.39 -5.33 -31.76
C LEU A 451 -25.64 -4.05 -32.16
N ASP A 452 -25.65 -3.02 -31.30
CA ASP A 452 -24.93 -1.75 -31.47
C ASP A 452 -25.23 -1.09 -32.83
N PHE A 453 -26.52 -1.03 -33.22
CA PHE A 453 -26.94 -0.40 -34.45
C PHE A 453 -26.77 1.12 -34.37
N LYS A 454 -26.12 1.70 -35.34
CA LYS A 454 -25.98 3.16 -35.45
C LYS A 454 -27.35 3.82 -35.53
N ASN A 455 -27.52 4.94 -34.84
CA ASN A 455 -28.77 5.71 -34.75
C ASN A 455 -29.87 5.12 -33.87
N PHE A 456 -29.64 4.03 -33.19
CA PHE A 456 -30.54 3.51 -32.17
C PHE A 456 -30.02 3.86 -30.76
N ASN A 457 -30.93 4.18 -29.83
CA ASN A 457 -30.61 4.40 -28.45
C ASN A 457 -30.14 3.08 -27.78
N TYR A 458 -30.83 1.99 -28.14
CA TYR A 458 -30.37 0.64 -27.90
C TYR A 458 -30.94 -0.32 -28.98
N SER A 459 -30.21 -1.38 -29.23
CA SER A 459 -30.58 -2.46 -30.10
C SER A 459 -30.07 -3.77 -29.51
N GLU A 460 -30.97 -4.62 -29.04
CA GLU A 460 -30.59 -5.84 -28.31
C GLU A 460 -31.39 -7.07 -28.75
N MET A 461 -30.74 -8.22 -28.67
CA MET A 461 -31.36 -9.52 -28.83
C MET A 461 -31.24 -10.29 -27.53
N LYS A 462 -32.36 -10.78 -27.02
CA LYS A 462 -32.43 -11.62 -25.82
C LYS A 462 -32.92 -13.00 -26.16
N PHE A 463 -32.30 -13.98 -25.53
CA PHE A 463 -32.73 -15.38 -25.61
C PHE A 463 -32.78 -15.96 -24.20
N SER A 464 -33.89 -16.60 -23.83
CA SER A 464 -34.06 -17.33 -22.58
C SER A 464 -34.62 -18.70 -22.82
N LEU A 465 -34.13 -19.69 -22.09
CA LEU A 465 -34.62 -21.05 -22.12
C LEU A 465 -34.86 -21.54 -20.70
N GLU A 466 -36.07 -22.02 -20.45
CA GLU A 466 -36.47 -22.69 -19.20
C GLU A 466 -37.04 -24.07 -19.51
N LYS A 467 -36.40 -25.11 -18.95
CA LYS A 467 -36.85 -26.49 -19.12
C LYS A 467 -36.57 -27.32 -17.87
N VAL A 468 -37.55 -28.12 -17.48
CA VAL A 468 -37.43 -29.15 -16.44
C VAL A 468 -37.94 -30.50 -16.95
N SER A 469 -37.41 -31.58 -16.42
CA SER A 469 -37.85 -32.92 -16.80
C SER A 469 -38.99 -33.49 -15.93
N ASN A 470 -39.35 -32.74 -14.86
CA ASN A 470 -40.38 -33.20 -13.91
C ASN A 470 -41.27 -31.99 -13.51
N ASP A 471 -42.58 -32.17 -13.52
CA ASP A 471 -43.58 -31.10 -13.32
C ASP A 471 -43.55 -30.49 -11.90
N THR A 472 -43.07 -31.22 -10.92
CA THR A 472 -42.94 -30.73 -9.55
C THR A 472 -41.54 -30.19 -9.24
N TYR A 473 -40.63 -30.18 -10.23
CA TYR A 473 -39.23 -29.83 -10.05
C TYR A 473 -39.05 -28.51 -9.31
N LEU A 474 -39.69 -27.44 -9.78
CA LEU A 474 -39.54 -26.10 -9.21
C LEU A 474 -40.05 -26.01 -7.77
N LYS A 475 -41.09 -26.76 -7.40
CA LYS A 475 -41.64 -26.83 -6.04
C LYS A 475 -40.71 -27.61 -5.09
N VAL A 476 -40.16 -28.71 -5.55
CA VAL A 476 -39.29 -29.58 -4.75
C VAL A 476 -37.94 -28.92 -4.47
N PHE A 477 -37.37 -28.19 -5.44
CA PHE A 477 -36.05 -27.59 -5.37
C PHE A 477 -36.08 -26.08 -5.12
N ASP A 478 -37.20 -25.50 -4.72
CA ASP A 478 -37.38 -24.07 -4.53
C ASP A 478 -36.26 -23.41 -3.69
N ASN A 479 -35.91 -24.00 -2.54
CA ASN A 479 -34.84 -23.55 -1.66
C ASN A 479 -33.43 -23.66 -2.26
N ILE A 480 -33.18 -24.65 -3.11
CA ILE A 480 -31.88 -24.87 -3.76
C ILE A 480 -31.69 -23.87 -4.90
N LEU A 481 -32.77 -23.62 -5.65
CA LEU A 481 -32.81 -22.67 -6.77
C LEU A 481 -32.91 -21.22 -6.34
N SER A 482 -33.19 -20.90 -5.08
CA SER A 482 -33.32 -19.52 -4.57
C SER A 482 -32.08 -18.67 -4.75
N ASN A 483 -30.94 -19.27 -5.06
CA ASN A 483 -29.64 -18.60 -5.19
C ASN A 483 -29.14 -18.47 -6.66
N THR A 484 -29.99 -18.77 -7.64
CA THR A 484 -29.66 -18.57 -9.06
C THR A 484 -30.52 -17.44 -9.65
N ASP A 485 -29.88 -16.56 -10.44
CA ASP A 485 -30.57 -15.50 -11.19
C ASP A 485 -31.42 -16.04 -12.35
N LEU A 486 -31.33 -17.34 -12.61
CA LEU A 486 -32.01 -18.03 -13.69
C LEU A 486 -33.25 -18.79 -13.23
N LYS A 487 -33.59 -18.75 -11.94
CA LYS A 487 -34.81 -19.41 -11.46
C LYS A 487 -36.03 -18.86 -12.18
N PRO A 488 -36.90 -19.73 -12.76
CA PRO A 488 -38.16 -19.29 -13.34
C PRO A 488 -39.00 -18.46 -12.37
N SER A 489 -39.66 -17.43 -12.90
CA SER A 489 -40.49 -16.51 -12.11
C SER A 489 -41.76 -17.17 -11.54
N SER A 490 -42.22 -18.26 -12.17
CA SER A 490 -43.38 -19.07 -11.73
C SER A 490 -42.92 -20.48 -11.40
N ASN A 491 -43.50 -21.09 -10.37
CA ASN A 491 -43.28 -22.50 -10.05
C ASN A 491 -44.15 -23.44 -10.87
N ASP A 492 -45.09 -22.91 -11.65
CA ASP A 492 -46.04 -23.68 -12.46
C ASP A 492 -45.92 -23.43 -13.96
N THR A 493 -45.21 -22.41 -14.40
CA THR A 493 -45.08 -22.04 -15.82
C THR A 493 -43.63 -21.73 -16.17
N LEU A 494 -43.14 -22.38 -17.22
CA LEU A 494 -41.83 -22.12 -17.81
C LEU A 494 -42.01 -21.22 -19.03
N ILE A 495 -41.08 -20.26 -19.19
CA ILE A 495 -41.11 -19.29 -20.29
C ILE A 495 -39.77 -19.37 -21.04
N SER A 496 -39.87 -19.73 -22.33
CA SER A 496 -38.72 -19.69 -23.23
C SER A 496 -39.01 -18.66 -24.31
N GLU A 497 -38.07 -17.72 -24.51
CA GLU A 497 -38.29 -16.57 -25.39
C GLU A 497 -37.04 -16.25 -26.21
N ALA A 498 -37.23 -15.84 -27.47
CA ALA A 498 -36.27 -15.11 -28.26
C ALA A 498 -36.87 -13.77 -28.67
N LYS A 499 -36.25 -12.68 -28.25
CA LYS A 499 -36.75 -11.29 -28.42
C LYS A 499 -35.70 -10.40 -29.05
N LEU A 500 -36.12 -9.63 -30.05
CA LEU A 500 -35.40 -8.48 -30.62
C LEU A 500 -36.05 -7.20 -30.10
N SER A 501 -35.26 -6.27 -29.56
CA SER A 501 -35.72 -4.95 -29.11
C SER A 501 -34.90 -3.87 -29.78
N LEU A 502 -35.56 -2.95 -30.45
CA LEU A 502 -34.95 -1.84 -31.17
C LEU A 502 -35.61 -0.52 -30.73
N ASN A 503 -34.84 0.34 -30.07
CA ASN A 503 -35.29 1.69 -29.68
C ASN A 503 -34.57 2.73 -30.55
N HIS A 504 -35.32 3.32 -31.48
CA HIS A 504 -34.86 4.41 -32.32
C HIS A 504 -35.48 5.74 -31.80
N PRO A 505 -34.83 6.89 -31.95
CA PRO A 505 -35.37 8.18 -31.49
C PRO A 505 -36.79 8.50 -32.00
N LYS A 506 -37.22 7.84 -33.07
CA LYS A 506 -38.55 8.06 -33.70
C LYS A 506 -39.53 6.92 -33.50
N TYR A 507 -39.09 5.71 -33.12
CA TYR A 507 -39.96 4.57 -32.96
C TYR A 507 -39.35 3.50 -32.06
N ASP A 508 -40.20 2.72 -31.41
CA ASP A 508 -39.85 1.52 -30.69
C ASP A 508 -40.37 0.30 -31.47
N PHE A 509 -39.53 -0.72 -31.60
CA PHE A 509 -39.89 -1.98 -32.22
C PHE A 509 -39.40 -3.14 -31.40
N ASN A 510 -40.33 -4.04 -31.01
CA ASN A 510 -40.05 -5.29 -30.40
C ASN A 510 -40.65 -6.42 -31.22
N ALA A 511 -39.92 -7.51 -31.41
CA ALA A 511 -40.44 -8.70 -32.07
C ALA A 511 -39.83 -9.97 -31.46
N GLY A 512 -40.53 -11.05 -31.49
CA GLY A 512 -40.00 -12.28 -30.95
C GLY A 512 -40.90 -13.48 -31.11
N ILE A 513 -40.45 -14.54 -30.45
CA ILE A 513 -41.18 -15.80 -30.29
C ILE A 513 -41.13 -16.19 -28.81
N SER A 514 -42.25 -16.70 -28.27
CA SER A 514 -42.34 -17.14 -26.89
C SER A 514 -43.06 -18.47 -26.79
N SER A 515 -42.58 -19.32 -25.93
CA SER A 515 -43.20 -20.61 -25.57
C SER A 515 -43.48 -20.64 -24.07
N TYR A 516 -44.72 -20.85 -23.72
CA TYR A 516 -45.19 -21.00 -22.35
C TYR A 516 -45.54 -22.47 -22.11
N GLU A 517 -44.94 -23.09 -21.10
CA GLU A 517 -45.20 -24.48 -20.70
C GLU A 517 -45.86 -24.48 -19.31
N ASP A 518 -47.16 -24.85 -19.23
CA ASP A 518 -47.90 -25.00 -17.97
C ASP A 518 -47.68 -26.39 -17.40
N LEU A 519 -46.88 -26.50 -16.33
CA LEU A 519 -46.53 -27.77 -15.66
C LEU A 519 -47.69 -28.46 -14.98
N ARG A 520 -48.87 -27.84 -14.87
CA ARG A 520 -50.09 -28.41 -14.29
C ARG A 520 -50.93 -29.12 -15.33
N LYS A 521 -50.68 -28.89 -16.60
CA LYS A 521 -51.43 -29.44 -17.72
C LYS A 521 -50.70 -30.61 -18.38
N VAL A 522 -51.45 -31.43 -19.10
CA VAL A 522 -50.90 -32.58 -19.82
C VAL A 522 -51.14 -32.44 -21.32
N ASN A 523 -50.37 -33.19 -22.12
CA ASN A 523 -50.47 -33.21 -23.59
C ASN A 523 -50.30 -31.84 -24.27
N SER A 524 -51.04 -31.60 -25.35
CA SER A 524 -50.98 -30.39 -26.17
C SER A 524 -51.42 -29.12 -25.43
N ASP A 525 -52.29 -29.24 -24.48
CA ASP A 525 -52.81 -28.11 -23.67
C ASP A 525 -51.74 -27.52 -22.71
N ARG A 526 -50.65 -28.25 -22.56
CA ARG A 526 -49.49 -27.83 -21.78
C ARG A 526 -48.75 -26.67 -22.43
N PHE A 527 -48.76 -26.57 -23.76
CA PHE A 527 -47.96 -25.58 -24.48
C PHE A 527 -48.83 -24.52 -25.12
N GLN A 528 -48.45 -23.26 -24.92
CA GLN A 528 -48.90 -22.11 -25.65
C GLN A 528 -47.67 -21.49 -26.37
N ILE A 529 -47.72 -21.36 -27.67
CA ILE A 529 -46.62 -20.85 -28.48
C ILE A 529 -47.08 -19.62 -29.21
N ILE A 530 -46.39 -18.49 -28.98
CA ILE A 530 -46.62 -17.23 -29.68
C ILE A 530 -45.52 -17.10 -30.73
N LEU A 531 -45.90 -17.17 -32.04
CA LEU A 531 -44.93 -17.28 -33.11
C LEU A 531 -45.42 -16.64 -34.42
N PRO A 532 -44.90 -15.49 -34.86
CA PRO A 532 -44.19 -14.49 -34.06
C PRO A 532 -45.15 -13.55 -33.33
N TYR A 533 -44.61 -12.72 -32.47
CA TYR A 533 -45.24 -11.48 -32.00
C TYR A 533 -44.44 -10.27 -32.40
N TYR A 534 -45.09 -9.11 -32.52
CA TYR A 534 -44.44 -7.81 -32.63
C TYR A 534 -45.19 -6.72 -31.87
N ASP A 535 -44.47 -5.68 -31.47
CA ASP A 535 -44.98 -4.45 -30.87
C ASP A 535 -44.20 -3.29 -31.49
N PHE A 536 -44.90 -2.41 -32.19
CA PHE A 536 -44.37 -1.21 -32.82
C PHE A 536 -45.08 0.02 -32.30
N SER A 537 -44.31 1.05 -31.92
CA SER A 537 -44.87 2.33 -31.50
C SER A 537 -44.07 3.50 -32.09
N THR A 538 -44.74 4.57 -32.44
CA THR A 538 -44.15 5.79 -32.98
C THR A 538 -45.03 7.00 -32.69
N THR A 539 -44.41 8.15 -32.43
CA THR A 539 -45.09 9.43 -32.38
C THR A 539 -45.19 10.00 -33.81
N LEU A 540 -46.40 10.11 -34.34
CA LEU A 540 -46.67 10.64 -35.69
C LEU A 540 -46.58 12.16 -35.72
N LEU A 541 -47.07 12.81 -34.67
CA LEU A 541 -47.12 14.27 -34.55
C LEU A 541 -46.92 14.70 -33.11
N SER A 542 -46.12 15.71 -32.90
CA SER A 542 -45.96 16.38 -31.60
C SER A 542 -45.85 17.87 -31.82
N ASN A 543 -46.81 18.63 -31.33
CA ASN A 543 -46.86 20.10 -31.41
C ASN A 543 -47.58 20.71 -30.21
N ASP A 544 -47.76 22.02 -30.21
CA ASP A 544 -48.39 22.78 -29.13
C ASP A 544 -49.87 22.42 -28.88
N TYR A 545 -50.50 21.67 -29.75
CA TYR A 545 -51.89 21.21 -29.61
C TYR A 545 -52.00 19.83 -28.97
N GLY A 546 -50.95 19.04 -29.07
CA GLY A 546 -50.92 17.69 -28.49
C GLY A 546 -49.97 16.76 -29.21
N VAL A 547 -50.05 15.51 -28.80
CA VAL A 547 -49.24 14.40 -29.32
C VAL A 547 -50.13 13.34 -29.94
N VAL A 548 -49.80 12.90 -31.16
CA VAL A 548 -50.47 11.79 -31.85
C VAL A 548 -49.52 10.61 -31.86
N ASP A 549 -49.86 9.52 -31.17
CA ASP A 549 -49.10 8.29 -31.15
C ASP A 549 -49.82 7.20 -31.95
N PHE A 550 -49.02 6.40 -32.65
CA PHE A 550 -49.46 5.19 -33.33
C PHE A 550 -48.81 3.98 -32.72
N THR A 551 -49.62 2.96 -32.38
CA THR A 551 -49.16 1.67 -31.94
C THR A 551 -49.73 0.57 -32.82
N SER A 552 -48.90 -0.45 -33.09
CA SER A 552 -49.32 -1.64 -33.81
C SER A 552 -48.75 -2.85 -33.14
N LYS A 553 -49.61 -3.78 -32.71
CA LYS A 553 -49.27 -5.03 -32.05
C LYS A 553 -49.87 -6.19 -32.77
N GLY A 554 -49.07 -7.23 -33.01
CA GLY A 554 -49.55 -8.47 -33.62
C GLY A 554 -48.95 -9.68 -32.99
N ASN A 555 -49.74 -10.73 -32.95
CA ASN A 555 -49.27 -12.03 -32.48
C ASN A 555 -50.04 -13.17 -33.15
N ASN A 556 -49.36 -14.30 -33.35
CA ASN A 556 -49.93 -15.59 -33.71
C ASN A 556 -49.80 -16.48 -32.45
N ASP A 557 -50.91 -16.82 -31.87
CA ASP A 557 -51.02 -17.62 -30.65
C ASP A 557 -51.51 -19.04 -31.01
N LEU A 558 -50.64 -20.02 -30.87
CA LEU A 558 -50.95 -21.44 -31.05
C LEU A 558 -51.18 -22.08 -29.69
N LYS A 559 -52.38 -22.50 -29.39
CA LYS A 559 -52.80 -23.08 -28.12
C LYS A 559 -53.85 -24.17 -28.33
N ASP A 560 -54.24 -24.87 -27.27
CA ASP A 560 -55.35 -25.78 -27.18
C ASP A 560 -55.43 -26.76 -28.37
N THR A 561 -54.38 -27.58 -28.57
CA THR A 561 -54.31 -28.59 -29.64
C THR A 561 -54.43 -28.04 -31.06
N ASN A 562 -53.45 -27.24 -31.47
CA ASN A 562 -53.33 -26.65 -32.81
C ASN A 562 -54.39 -25.57 -33.14
N ASN A 563 -54.96 -24.93 -32.16
CA ASN A 563 -55.80 -23.77 -32.40
C ASN A 563 -54.90 -22.54 -32.61
N LEU A 564 -54.85 -22.03 -33.85
CA LEU A 564 -54.09 -20.83 -34.21
C LEU A 564 -55.00 -19.61 -34.22
N GLU A 565 -54.72 -18.68 -33.32
CA GLU A 565 -55.36 -17.36 -33.26
C GLU A 565 -54.39 -16.28 -33.73
N THR A 566 -54.73 -15.56 -34.78
CA THR A 566 -53.98 -14.38 -35.25
C THR A 566 -54.70 -13.12 -34.82
N ARG A 567 -53.98 -12.22 -34.12
CA ARG A 567 -54.51 -10.95 -33.68
C ARG A 567 -53.58 -9.83 -34.12
N ILE A 568 -54.15 -8.78 -34.71
CA ILE A 568 -53.44 -7.52 -35.06
C ILE A 568 -54.30 -6.39 -34.50
N ILE A 569 -53.67 -5.52 -33.73
CA ILE A 569 -54.31 -4.36 -33.11
C ILE A 569 -53.54 -3.15 -33.57
N ASN A 570 -54.20 -2.21 -34.22
CA ASN A 570 -53.65 -0.91 -34.58
C ASN A 570 -54.43 0.15 -33.78
N ASP A 571 -53.71 1.02 -33.10
CA ASP A 571 -54.30 2.08 -32.31
C ASP A 571 -53.66 3.41 -32.61
N ILE A 572 -54.48 4.45 -32.72
CA ILE A 572 -54.05 5.84 -32.87
C ILE A 572 -54.61 6.61 -31.69
N SER A 573 -53.76 7.14 -30.84
CA SER A 573 -54.13 7.95 -29.71
C SER A 573 -53.72 9.40 -29.90
N PHE A 574 -54.60 10.32 -29.49
CA PHE A 574 -54.30 11.74 -29.40
C PHE A 574 -54.39 12.20 -27.97
N VAL A 575 -53.33 12.81 -27.46
CA VAL A 575 -53.29 13.43 -26.15
C VAL A 575 -53.11 14.94 -26.35
N SER A 576 -54.11 15.75 -26.01
CA SER A 576 -54.00 17.19 -26.04
C SER A 576 -53.04 17.68 -24.95
N GLN A 577 -52.33 18.78 -25.27
CA GLN A 577 -51.62 19.48 -24.19
C GLN A 577 -52.62 20.20 -23.26
N ASP A 578 -52.33 20.23 -21.97
CA ASP A 578 -53.08 20.98 -20.96
C ASP A 578 -53.06 22.46 -21.34
N LYS A 579 -54.24 23.05 -21.54
CA LYS A 579 -54.41 24.51 -21.72
C LYS A 579 -54.88 25.11 -20.40
N ILE A 580 -54.10 26.06 -19.89
CA ILE A 580 -54.47 26.83 -18.71
C ILE A 580 -55.39 27.96 -19.20
N PHE A 581 -56.69 27.88 -18.87
CA PHE A 581 -57.59 29.00 -18.99
C PHE A 581 -57.57 29.82 -17.71
N TYR A 582 -57.19 31.10 -17.81
CA TYR A 582 -57.20 31.99 -16.66
C TYR A 582 -58.60 31.91 -16.02
N ASP A 583 -58.71 31.58 -14.75
CA ASP A 583 -59.88 31.43 -13.90
C ASP A 583 -60.66 30.10 -13.93
N TYR A 584 -60.40 29.12 -14.82
CA TYR A 584 -61.21 27.89 -14.94
C TYR A 584 -60.42 26.57 -14.83
N GLY A 585 -59.16 26.61 -14.54
CA GLY A 585 -58.32 25.41 -14.39
C GLY A 585 -57.75 24.86 -15.72
N ASN A 586 -57.09 23.67 -15.61
CA ASN A 586 -56.51 22.99 -16.79
C ASN A 586 -57.60 22.11 -17.43
N ILE A 587 -57.71 22.17 -18.77
CA ILE A 587 -58.48 21.26 -19.59
C ILE A 587 -57.55 20.46 -20.50
#